data_0013a53a1939f4c39b1bf9f60cd6bf64
#
_entry.id   0013a53a1939f4c39b1bf9f60cd6bf64
#
_cell.length_a   1.000
_cell.length_b   1.000
_cell.length_c   1.000
_cell.angle_alpha   90.00
_cell.angle_beta   90.00
_cell.angle_gamma   90.00
#
_symmetry.space_group_name_H-M   'P 1'
#
loop_
_entity.id
_entity.type
_entity.pdbx_description
1 polymer ?
#
loop_
_entity_poly.entity_id
_entity_poly.type
_entity_poly.pdbx_seq_one_letter_code
_entity_poly.pdbx_strand_id
1 'polypeptide(L)'
;KKPIQIVIKRLRSISAGVCFWSGYFAYLTFGGIVCYNLYKKIVRKAFAMRLDKFVSSQRNDISRSMVRELCRKGQVTVNGKVAKAADAKVSENDIVAVKGVEICYKKFVYIMMNKPQGVVCSTRDGESKTVLELVPPEMFREGLFPAGRLDKDTEGFVLLTDDGALAHRMLSPKTHVPKTYFVRLRDPWQENYAQAFAEGMTID
;
A
#
# COMPACT_ATOMS: atom_id res chain seq x y z
N LYS A 1 -7.15 -18.42 -22.43
CA LYS A 1 -7.61 -18.44 -21.02
C LYS A 1 -6.71 -19.44 -20.27
N LYS A 2 -5.90 -18.97 -19.30
CA LYS A 2 -5.12 -19.88 -18.46
C LYS A 2 -5.99 -20.31 -17.27
N PRO A 3 -5.93 -21.59 -16.86
CA PRO A 3 -6.77 -22.10 -15.79
C PRO A 3 -6.45 -21.44 -14.44
N ILE A 4 -7.48 -21.26 -13.63
CA ILE A 4 -7.34 -20.89 -12.21
C ILE A 4 -6.69 -22.09 -11.52
N GLN A 5 -5.50 -21.91 -10.97
CA GLN A 5 -4.84 -22.96 -10.21
C GLN A 5 -5.34 -22.91 -8.76
N ILE A 6 -6.18 -23.87 -8.38
CA ILE A 6 -6.63 -24.02 -7.00
C ILE A 6 -5.62 -24.89 -6.27
N VAL A 7 -4.91 -24.32 -5.31
CA VAL A 7 -3.95 -25.05 -4.47
C VAL A 7 -4.60 -25.28 -3.10
N ILE A 8 -4.89 -26.51 -2.77
CA ILE A 8 -5.44 -26.91 -1.47
C ILE A 8 -4.28 -27.16 -0.51
N LYS A 9 -3.98 -26.23 0.39
CA LYS A 9 -3.05 -26.43 1.51
C LYS A 9 -3.77 -26.21 2.84
N ARG A 10 -3.55 -27.15 3.75
CA ARG A 10 -4.07 -27.11 5.12
C ARG A 10 -3.20 -26.17 5.94
N LEU A 11 -3.71 -25.00 6.32
CA LEU A 11 -3.02 -24.06 7.21
C LEU A 11 -3.69 -24.05 8.58
N ARG A 12 -2.86 -24.15 9.63
CA ARG A 12 -3.28 -23.94 11.02
C ARG A 12 -3.48 -22.43 11.23
N SER A 13 -4.41 -22.08 12.09
CA SER A 13 -4.81 -20.71 12.42
C SER A 13 -3.61 -19.79 12.71
N ILE A 14 -3.56 -18.68 12.02
CA ILE A 14 -2.66 -17.55 12.33
C ILE A 14 -3.56 -16.38 12.73
N SER A 15 -3.32 -15.84 13.89
CA SER A 15 -4.00 -14.66 14.43
C SER A 15 -3.85 -13.45 13.50
N ALA A 16 -4.91 -12.65 13.40
CA ALA A 16 -4.92 -11.43 12.60
C ALA A 16 -3.76 -10.50 12.96
N GLY A 17 -2.90 -10.22 11.99
CA GLY A 17 -1.79 -9.29 12.12
C GLY A 17 -1.61 -8.49 10.86
N VAL A 18 -1.45 -7.18 11.01
CA VAL A 18 -1.00 -6.28 9.94
C VAL A 18 0.52 -6.32 9.91
N CYS A 19 1.12 -6.82 8.84
CA CYS A 19 2.57 -6.79 8.66
C CYS A 19 2.99 -5.55 7.87
N PHE A 20 3.86 -4.76 8.48
CA PHE A 20 4.52 -3.62 7.83
C PHE A 20 5.84 -4.08 7.21
N TRP A 21 6.01 -3.87 5.93
CA TRP A 21 7.29 -4.03 5.25
C TRP A 21 7.80 -2.66 4.80
N SER A 22 8.75 -2.11 5.55
CA SER A 22 9.52 -0.95 5.09
C SER A 22 10.48 -1.44 4.00
N GLY A 23 10.23 -1.00 2.76
CA GLY A 23 10.92 -1.48 1.58
C GLY A 23 12.43 -1.30 1.60
N TYR A 24 13.15 -2.39 1.80
CA TYR A 24 14.45 -2.61 1.24
C TYR A 24 14.42 -3.91 0.46
N PHE A 25 14.27 -3.83 -0.86
CA PHE A 25 14.67 -4.90 -1.75
C PHE A 25 16.20 -4.91 -1.77
N ALA A 26 16.80 -5.74 -0.93
CA ALA A 26 18.21 -6.10 -1.06
C ALA A 26 18.32 -7.14 -2.17
N TYR A 27 18.63 -6.72 -3.39
CA TYR A 27 19.20 -7.62 -4.37
C TYR A 27 20.66 -7.85 -3.99
N LEU A 28 20.95 -9.03 -3.43
CA LEU A 28 22.30 -9.58 -3.36
C LEU A 28 22.71 -10.02 -4.78
N THR A 29 23.46 -9.18 -5.49
CA THR A 29 24.27 -9.59 -6.61
C THR A 29 25.65 -8.97 -6.49
N PHE A 30 26.64 -9.77 -6.76
CA PHE A 30 28.07 -9.49 -6.78
C PHE A 30 28.38 -8.11 -7.42
N GLY A 31 29.11 -7.23 -6.71
CA GLY A 31 29.59 -5.96 -7.24
C GLY A 31 29.04 -4.67 -6.58
N GLY A 32 28.63 -4.72 -5.33
CA GLY A 32 27.70 -3.83 -4.65
C GLY A 32 28.10 -2.37 -4.33
N ILE A 33 29.15 -1.76 -4.82
CA ILE A 33 29.50 -0.35 -4.46
C ILE A 33 29.34 0.61 -5.64
N VAL A 34 29.47 0.18 -6.86
CA VAL A 34 29.42 1.06 -8.03
C VAL A 34 27.99 1.43 -8.43
N CYS A 35 27.03 0.52 -8.25
CA CYS A 35 25.63 0.78 -8.63
C CYS A 35 24.91 1.80 -7.74
N TYR A 36 25.25 1.87 -6.45
CA TYR A 36 24.57 2.81 -5.52
C TYR A 36 24.88 4.28 -5.84
N ASN A 37 26.10 4.58 -6.25
CA ASN A 37 26.50 5.95 -6.62
C ASN A 37 26.03 6.35 -8.03
N LEU A 38 25.90 5.40 -8.95
CA LEU A 38 25.34 5.65 -10.29
C LEU A 38 23.83 5.88 -10.23
N TYR A 39 23.11 5.09 -9.40
CA TYR A 39 21.68 5.26 -9.16
C TYR A 39 21.36 6.66 -8.57
N LYS A 40 22.16 7.13 -7.60
CA LYS A 40 22.05 8.51 -7.07
C LYS A 40 22.27 9.60 -8.13
N LYS A 41 23.04 9.33 -9.17
CA LYS A 41 23.36 10.32 -10.21
C LYS A 41 22.32 10.36 -11.35
N ILE A 42 21.65 9.24 -11.62
CA ILE A 42 20.63 9.11 -12.68
C ILE A 42 19.23 9.57 -12.21
N VAL A 43 18.91 9.43 -10.92
CA VAL A 43 17.60 9.83 -10.34
C VAL A 43 17.53 11.33 -10.01
N ARG A 44 18.54 12.13 -10.34
CA ARG A 44 18.55 13.59 -10.12
C ARG A 44 17.72 14.37 -11.16
N LYS A 45 16.52 13.96 -11.48
CA LYS A 45 15.48 14.95 -11.80
C LYS A 45 14.78 15.25 -10.48
N ALA A 46 15.31 16.23 -9.76
CA ALA A 46 14.83 16.62 -8.44
C ALA A 46 13.33 16.93 -8.53
N PHE A 47 12.51 16.00 -8.03
CA PHE A 47 11.11 16.26 -7.78
C PHE A 47 11.06 17.28 -6.65
N ALA A 48 10.89 18.54 -6.98
CA ALA A 48 10.78 19.61 -6.00
C ALA A 48 9.29 19.89 -5.74
N MET A 49 8.87 19.73 -4.49
CA MET A 49 7.52 20.12 -4.05
C MET A 49 7.60 21.16 -2.94
N ARG A 50 6.47 21.82 -2.68
CA ARG A 50 6.39 22.76 -1.55
C ARG A 50 6.42 22.00 -0.24
N LEU A 51 7.08 22.55 0.77
CA LEU A 51 7.22 21.98 2.10
C LEU A 51 5.84 21.72 2.76
N ASP A 52 4.88 22.65 2.60
CA ASP A 52 3.52 22.45 3.11
C ASP A 52 2.82 21.24 2.48
N LYS A 53 3.02 21.02 1.18
CA LYS A 53 2.50 19.86 0.47
C LYS A 53 3.23 18.58 0.88
N PHE A 54 4.57 18.64 1.04
CA PHE A 54 5.38 17.53 1.51
C PHE A 54 4.84 17.00 2.84
N VAL A 55 4.77 17.86 3.85
CA VAL A 55 4.32 17.48 5.20
C VAL A 55 2.88 16.96 5.20
N SER A 56 1.94 17.71 4.60
CA SER A 56 0.53 17.33 4.59
C SER A 56 0.25 16.05 3.79
N SER A 57 1.08 15.70 2.81
CA SER A 57 0.95 14.44 2.07
C SER A 57 1.46 13.22 2.83
N GLN A 58 2.30 13.41 3.85
CA GLN A 58 2.88 12.33 4.66
C GLN A 58 2.21 12.22 6.05
N ARG A 59 1.52 13.26 6.49
CA ARG A 59 0.92 13.39 7.82
C ARG A 59 -0.51 13.92 7.68
N ASN A 60 -1.51 13.06 7.84
CA ASN A 60 -2.93 13.43 7.73
C ASN A 60 -3.42 14.34 8.85
N ASP A 61 -2.74 14.29 9.99
CA ASP A 61 -3.03 15.12 11.17
C ASP A 61 -2.50 16.56 11.04
N ILE A 62 -1.72 16.87 9.98
CA ILE A 62 -1.11 18.18 9.76
C ILE A 62 -1.56 18.77 8.43
N SER A 63 -2.47 19.75 8.50
CA SER A 63 -2.92 20.49 7.31
C SER A 63 -1.86 21.48 6.82
N ARG A 64 -1.95 21.92 5.56
CA ARG A 64 -1.04 22.94 5.00
C ARG A 64 -1.05 24.25 5.78
N SER A 65 -2.19 24.64 6.34
CA SER A 65 -2.31 25.84 7.20
C SER A 65 -1.54 25.64 8.49
N MET A 66 -1.63 24.47 9.11
CA MET A 66 -0.85 24.12 10.30
C MET A 66 0.66 24.12 10.01
N VAL A 67 1.10 23.64 8.85
CA VAL A 67 2.53 23.70 8.47
C VAL A 67 3.02 25.15 8.43
N ARG A 68 2.24 26.09 7.88
CA ARG A 68 2.61 27.52 7.86
C ARG A 68 2.78 28.08 9.29
N GLU A 69 1.89 27.72 10.18
CA GLU A 69 1.99 28.12 11.59
C GLU A 69 3.22 27.51 12.29
N LEU A 70 3.47 26.23 12.07
CA LEU A 70 4.62 25.52 12.60
C LEU A 70 5.95 26.10 12.09
N CYS A 71 6.02 26.50 10.80
CA CYS A 71 7.17 27.22 10.26
C CYS A 71 7.39 28.57 10.96
N ARG A 72 6.32 29.37 11.20
CA ARG A 72 6.44 30.64 11.92
C ARG A 72 6.95 30.44 13.36
N LYS A 73 6.57 29.33 14.01
CA LYS A 73 7.04 28.95 15.35
C LYS A 73 8.44 28.31 15.36
N GLY A 74 9.09 28.18 14.20
CA GLY A 74 10.41 27.53 14.09
C GLY A 74 10.41 26.02 14.38
N GLN A 75 9.25 25.37 14.30
CA GLN A 75 9.07 23.95 14.65
C GLN A 75 9.19 23.00 13.45
N VAL A 76 9.57 23.52 12.29
CA VAL A 76 9.85 22.72 11.08
C VAL A 76 11.28 22.92 10.67
N THR A 77 12.00 21.83 10.43
CA THR A 77 13.37 21.87 9.93
C THR A 77 13.48 21.09 8.61
N VAL A 78 14.39 21.56 7.76
CA VAL A 78 14.78 20.89 6.52
C VAL A 78 16.31 20.74 6.56
N ASN A 79 16.78 19.50 6.50
CA ASN A 79 18.22 19.17 6.63
C ASN A 79 18.86 19.81 7.87
N GLY A 80 18.16 19.78 9.00
CA GLY A 80 18.59 20.33 10.28
C GLY A 80 18.48 21.86 10.40
N LYS A 81 18.09 22.60 9.36
CA LYS A 81 17.91 24.07 9.38
C LYS A 81 16.43 24.41 9.51
N VAL A 82 16.12 25.41 10.35
CA VAL A 82 14.76 25.90 10.53
C VAL A 82 14.20 26.46 9.22
N ALA A 83 13.05 25.93 8.80
CA ALA A 83 12.36 26.39 7.61
C ALA A 83 11.55 27.65 7.95
N LYS A 84 11.90 28.78 7.32
CA LYS A 84 11.23 30.07 7.53
C LYS A 84 9.91 30.20 6.78
N ALA A 85 9.75 29.45 5.68
CA ALA A 85 8.58 29.54 4.80
C ALA A 85 8.05 28.15 4.43
N ALA A 86 6.74 27.99 4.51
CA ALA A 86 6.06 26.73 4.20
C ALA A 86 5.97 26.43 2.69
N ASP A 87 6.23 27.43 1.85
CA ASP A 87 6.28 27.29 0.39
C ASP A 87 7.71 27.00 -0.13
N ALA A 88 8.69 26.89 0.77
CA ALA A 88 10.04 26.44 0.42
C ALA A 88 9.98 25.15 -0.39
N LYS A 89 10.82 25.03 -1.41
CA LYS A 89 10.92 23.82 -2.22
C LYS A 89 11.80 22.81 -1.50
N VAL A 90 11.27 21.60 -1.35
CA VAL A 90 11.96 20.43 -0.79
C VAL A 90 11.92 19.28 -1.78
N SER A 91 12.93 18.44 -1.75
CA SER A 91 13.04 17.22 -2.55
C SER A 91 12.64 16.00 -1.72
N GLU A 92 12.40 14.87 -2.38
CA GLU A 92 12.12 13.59 -1.71
C GLU A 92 13.28 13.07 -0.85
N ASN A 93 14.51 13.59 -1.08
CA ASN A 93 15.71 13.21 -0.34
C ASN A 93 16.03 14.16 0.83
N ASP A 94 15.28 15.25 0.99
CA ASP A 94 15.49 16.18 2.09
C ASP A 94 14.93 15.58 3.39
N ILE A 95 15.70 15.73 4.46
CA ILE A 95 15.27 15.33 5.80
C ILE A 95 14.39 16.46 6.34
N VAL A 96 13.09 16.21 6.36
CA VAL A 96 12.12 17.15 6.94
C VAL A 96 11.74 16.67 8.33
N ALA A 97 11.82 17.54 9.34
CA ALA A 97 11.30 17.21 10.66
C ALA A 97 10.30 18.26 11.14
N VAL A 98 9.26 17.78 11.82
CA VAL A 98 8.22 18.60 12.47
C VAL A 98 8.21 18.31 13.94
N LYS A 99 8.41 19.35 14.77
CA LYS A 99 8.56 19.23 16.24
C LYS A 99 9.60 18.18 16.64
N GLY A 100 10.70 18.09 15.89
CA GLY A 100 11.79 17.12 16.13
C GLY A 100 11.52 15.70 15.60
N VAL A 101 10.34 15.41 15.07
CA VAL A 101 10.01 14.11 14.48
C VAL A 101 10.28 14.15 12.98
N GLU A 102 11.16 13.28 12.48
CA GLU A 102 11.47 13.18 11.07
C GLU A 102 10.30 12.61 10.27
N ILE A 103 10.08 13.19 9.11
CA ILE A 103 9.05 12.75 8.14
C ILE A 103 9.76 12.25 6.89
N CYS A 104 9.70 10.93 6.67
CA CYS A 104 10.21 10.32 5.45
C CYS A 104 9.18 10.48 4.32
N TYR A 105 9.65 10.96 3.16
CA TYR A 105 8.81 10.99 1.97
C TYR A 105 8.54 9.57 1.45
N LYS A 106 7.28 9.23 1.30
CA LYS A 106 6.82 8.00 0.63
C LYS A 106 5.94 8.41 -0.54
N LYS A 107 6.39 8.12 -1.76
CA LYS A 107 5.61 8.44 -2.96
C LYS A 107 4.28 7.69 -2.94
N PHE A 108 4.31 6.42 -2.63
CA PHE A 108 3.15 5.54 -2.49
C PHE A 108 3.22 4.76 -1.19
N VAL A 109 2.08 4.31 -0.74
CA VAL A 109 1.93 3.43 0.43
C VAL A 109 1.40 2.08 -0.04
N TYR A 110 1.93 1.01 0.55
CA TYR A 110 1.52 -0.36 0.29
C TYR A 110 1.31 -1.05 1.63
N ILE A 111 0.07 -1.45 1.91
CA ILE A 111 -0.32 -2.12 3.14
C ILE A 111 -0.87 -3.48 2.77
N MET A 112 -0.22 -4.54 3.26
CA MET A 112 -0.73 -5.90 3.16
C MET A 112 -1.65 -6.17 4.35
N MET A 113 -2.89 -6.52 4.07
CA MET A 113 -3.89 -6.82 5.07
C MET A 113 -4.37 -8.26 4.91
N ASN A 114 -4.47 -8.99 6.02
CA ASN A 114 -5.31 -10.19 6.08
C ASN A 114 -6.72 -9.73 6.42
N LYS A 115 -7.57 -9.58 5.41
CA LYS A 115 -8.95 -9.12 5.57
C LYS A 115 -9.75 -10.12 6.40
N PRO A 116 -10.38 -9.70 7.50
CA PRO A 116 -11.30 -10.56 8.24
C PRO A 116 -12.66 -10.66 7.54
N GLN A 117 -13.48 -11.62 7.96
CA GLN A 117 -14.89 -11.71 7.56
C GLN A 117 -15.70 -10.50 8.07
N GLY A 118 -16.82 -10.24 7.44
CA GLY A 118 -17.75 -9.17 7.81
C GLY A 118 -17.33 -7.75 7.36
N VAL A 119 -16.22 -7.62 6.65
CA VAL A 119 -15.68 -6.34 6.18
C VAL A 119 -15.66 -6.30 4.66
N VAL A 120 -16.02 -5.16 4.08
CA VAL A 120 -16.09 -4.98 2.62
C VAL A 120 -14.83 -4.32 2.05
N CYS A 121 -14.44 -4.74 0.85
CA CYS A 121 -13.35 -4.12 0.08
C CYS A 121 -13.86 -2.87 -0.66
N SER A 122 -14.10 -1.80 0.07
CA SER A 122 -14.54 -0.51 -0.45
C SER A 122 -13.79 0.62 0.23
N THR A 123 -13.77 1.79 -0.42
CA THR A 123 -13.27 3.02 0.19
C THR A 123 -14.30 3.68 1.09
N ARG A 124 -15.59 3.46 0.81
CA ARG A 124 -16.74 3.91 1.60
C ARG A 124 -17.87 2.91 1.43
N ASP A 125 -18.59 2.68 2.50
CA ASP A 125 -19.81 1.89 2.51
C ASP A 125 -20.76 2.49 3.55
N GLY A 126 -22.06 2.50 3.27
CA GLY A 126 -23.06 3.08 4.17
C GLY A 126 -23.55 2.13 5.25
N GLU A 127 -23.34 0.81 5.06
CA GLU A 127 -23.93 -0.22 5.92
C GLU A 127 -22.88 -1.11 6.59
N SER A 128 -21.75 -1.32 5.91
CA SER A 128 -20.74 -2.28 6.37
C SER A 128 -19.41 -1.60 6.63
N LYS A 129 -18.69 -2.09 7.63
CA LYS A 129 -17.32 -1.68 7.91
C LYS A 129 -16.41 -1.98 6.70
N THR A 130 -15.56 -1.03 6.35
CA THR A 130 -14.65 -1.15 5.20
C THR A 130 -13.26 -1.59 5.63
N VAL A 131 -12.47 -2.11 4.68
CA VAL A 131 -11.05 -2.44 4.91
C VAL A 131 -10.22 -1.22 5.30
N LEU A 132 -10.59 0.00 4.89
CA LEU A 132 -9.86 1.22 5.24
C LEU A 132 -10.05 1.60 6.71
N GLU A 133 -11.20 1.31 7.30
CA GLU A 133 -11.46 1.55 8.72
C GLU A 133 -10.65 0.64 9.66
N LEU A 134 -10.06 -0.42 9.12
CA LEU A 134 -9.16 -1.30 9.86
C LEU A 134 -7.70 -0.81 9.82
N VAL A 135 -7.39 0.18 8.99
CA VAL A 135 -6.03 0.71 8.88
C VAL A 135 -5.75 1.60 10.10
N PRO A 136 -4.66 1.35 10.85
CA PRO A 136 -4.26 2.21 11.95
C PRO A 136 -4.09 3.67 11.48
N PRO A 137 -4.48 4.67 12.30
CA PRO A 137 -4.42 6.09 11.92
C PRO A 137 -3.03 6.55 11.45
N GLU A 138 -1.96 6.00 12.03
CA GLU A 138 -0.58 6.30 11.68
C GLU A 138 -0.14 5.75 10.32
N MET A 139 -0.86 4.74 9.81
CA MET A 139 -0.64 4.15 8.48
C MET A 139 -1.63 4.68 7.44
N PHE A 140 -2.72 5.26 7.91
CA PHE A 140 -3.74 5.76 7.00
C PHE A 140 -3.21 6.94 6.18
N ARG A 141 -3.55 6.96 4.91
CA ARG A 141 -3.24 8.05 4.00
C ARG A 141 -4.44 8.31 3.09
N GLU A 142 -4.71 9.58 2.88
CA GLU A 142 -5.74 9.98 1.93
C GLU A 142 -5.44 9.41 0.54
N GLY A 143 -6.46 8.87 -0.11
CA GLY A 143 -6.31 8.23 -1.41
C GLY A 143 -5.98 6.74 -1.37
N LEU A 144 -5.86 6.11 -0.19
CA LEU A 144 -5.77 4.65 -0.08
C LEU A 144 -7.04 3.98 -0.59
N PHE A 145 -6.85 2.90 -1.33
CA PHE A 145 -7.94 2.04 -1.81
C PHE A 145 -7.47 0.58 -1.89
N PRO A 146 -8.40 -0.40 -1.84
CA PRO A 146 -8.05 -1.80 -2.02
C PRO A 146 -7.74 -2.12 -3.49
N ALA A 147 -6.54 -2.65 -3.77
CA ALA A 147 -6.14 -3.14 -5.08
C ALA A 147 -6.69 -4.56 -5.32
N GLY A 148 -7.95 -4.65 -5.60
CA GLY A 148 -8.74 -5.86 -5.72
C GLY A 148 -9.81 -5.97 -4.63
N ARG A 149 -10.69 -6.92 -4.79
CA ARG A 149 -11.79 -7.14 -3.86
C ARG A 149 -11.88 -8.60 -3.47
N LEU A 150 -12.18 -8.83 -2.21
CA LEU A 150 -12.72 -10.06 -1.65
C LEU A 150 -14.14 -9.78 -1.17
N ASP A 151 -15.00 -10.75 -1.24
CA ASP A 151 -16.36 -10.64 -0.74
C ASP A 151 -16.37 -10.42 0.78
N LYS A 152 -17.50 -9.96 1.30
CA LYS A 152 -17.66 -9.63 2.72
C LYS A 152 -17.25 -10.79 3.62
N ASP A 153 -17.66 -12.00 3.26
CA ASP A 153 -17.45 -13.22 4.05
C ASP A 153 -16.16 -13.96 3.70
N THR A 154 -15.39 -13.47 2.73
CA THR A 154 -14.11 -14.03 2.34
C THR A 154 -12.98 -13.42 3.16
N GLU A 155 -12.10 -14.26 3.70
CA GLU A 155 -10.87 -13.84 4.39
C GLU A 155 -9.68 -13.90 3.46
N GLY A 156 -8.64 -13.11 3.76
CA GLY A 156 -7.37 -13.27 3.09
C GLY A 156 -6.69 -11.99 2.67
N PHE A 157 -5.73 -12.14 1.78
CA PHE A 157 -4.84 -11.07 1.36
C PHE A 157 -5.58 -9.99 0.57
N VAL A 158 -5.49 -8.75 1.06
CA VAL A 158 -5.87 -7.53 0.35
C VAL A 158 -4.70 -6.56 0.39
N LEU A 159 -4.32 -6.02 -0.76
CA LEU A 159 -3.36 -4.92 -0.86
C LEU A 159 -4.12 -3.60 -0.83
N LEU A 160 -3.79 -2.73 0.13
CA LEU A 160 -4.25 -1.35 0.15
C LEU A 160 -3.12 -0.46 -0.34
N THR A 161 -3.40 0.46 -1.25
CA THR A 161 -2.40 1.36 -1.81
C THR A 161 -3.04 2.64 -2.36
N ASP A 162 -2.23 3.68 -2.54
CA ASP A 162 -2.56 4.89 -3.31
C ASP A 162 -1.88 4.91 -4.69
N ASP A 163 -1.20 3.79 -5.08
CA ASP A 163 -0.59 3.61 -6.41
C ASP A 163 -1.59 3.03 -7.41
N GLY A 164 -2.36 3.92 -8.06
CA GLY A 164 -3.33 3.52 -9.09
C GLY A 164 -2.69 2.83 -10.29
N ALA A 165 -1.46 3.19 -10.65
CA ALA A 165 -0.78 2.56 -11.78
C ALA A 165 -0.39 1.10 -11.48
N LEU A 166 0.09 0.82 -10.27
CA LEU A 166 0.36 -0.55 -9.83
C LEU A 166 -0.94 -1.36 -9.77
N ALA A 167 -1.97 -0.82 -9.11
CA ALA A 167 -3.27 -1.49 -8.98
C ALA A 167 -3.86 -1.84 -10.36
N HIS A 168 -3.83 -0.89 -11.30
CA HIS A 168 -4.27 -1.14 -12.66
C HIS A 168 -3.49 -2.28 -13.33
N ARG A 169 -2.16 -2.32 -13.21
CA ARG A 169 -1.35 -3.43 -13.75
C ARG A 169 -1.70 -4.76 -13.11
N MET A 170 -1.94 -4.79 -11.79
CA MET A 170 -2.28 -6.02 -11.07
C MET A 170 -3.67 -6.55 -11.39
N LEU A 171 -4.62 -5.66 -11.63
CA LEU A 171 -6.03 -6.01 -11.83
C LEU A 171 -6.42 -6.17 -13.29
N SER A 172 -5.62 -5.63 -14.20
CA SER A 172 -5.91 -5.67 -15.64
C SER A 172 -5.99 -7.11 -16.15
N PRO A 173 -7.05 -7.47 -16.87
CA PRO A 173 -7.17 -8.78 -17.51
C PRO A 173 -6.03 -9.09 -18.48
N LYS A 174 -5.39 -8.05 -19.05
CA LYS A 174 -4.29 -8.18 -20.00
C LYS A 174 -3.00 -8.72 -19.37
N THR A 175 -2.76 -8.43 -18.09
CA THR A 175 -1.55 -8.85 -17.37
C THR A 175 -1.66 -10.22 -16.75
N HIS A 176 -2.88 -10.76 -16.62
CA HIS A 176 -3.18 -12.11 -16.10
C HIS A 176 -2.41 -12.45 -14.81
N VAL A 177 -2.34 -11.51 -13.86
CA VAL A 177 -1.75 -11.81 -12.55
C VAL A 177 -2.58 -12.90 -11.88
N PRO A 178 -1.99 -14.07 -11.59
CA PRO A 178 -2.73 -15.18 -11.01
C PRO A 178 -3.17 -14.85 -9.58
N LYS A 179 -4.37 -15.29 -9.23
CA LYS A 179 -4.88 -15.23 -7.86
C LYS A 179 -5.16 -16.65 -7.39
N THR A 180 -4.70 -16.99 -6.19
CA THR A 180 -4.89 -18.30 -5.60
C THR A 180 -5.89 -18.19 -4.46
N TYR A 181 -6.92 -19.03 -4.49
CA TYR A 181 -7.93 -19.12 -3.44
C TYR A 181 -7.86 -20.50 -2.79
N PHE A 182 -7.94 -20.52 -1.47
CA PHE A 182 -8.22 -21.74 -0.72
C PHE A 182 -9.70 -21.79 -0.42
N VAL A 183 -10.37 -22.84 -0.88
CA VAL A 183 -11.80 -23.03 -0.70
C VAL A 183 -12.04 -24.21 0.22
N ARG A 184 -12.88 -24.02 1.25
CA ARG A 184 -13.40 -25.10 2.09
C ARG A 184 -14.78 -25.43 1.60
N LEU A 185 -14.95 -26.64 1.08
CA LEU A 185 -16.26 -27.13 0.63
C LEU A 185 -17.08 -27.58 1.85
N ARG A 186 -18.40 -27.42 1.77
CA ARG A 186 -19.34 -27.97 2.73
C ARG A 186 -19.42 -29.48 2.59
N ASP A 187 -19.48 -29.94 1.36
CA ASP A 187 -19.66 -31.37 1.01
C ASP A 187 -18.29 -31.97 0.60
N PRO A 188 -18.12 -33.30 0.65
CA PRO A 188 -16.89 -33.94 0.21
C PRO A 188 -16.56 -33.65 -1.24
N TRP A 189 -15.23 -33.52 -1.53
CA TRP A 189 -14.75 -33.35 -2.89
C TRP A 189 -15.18 -34.49 -3.80
N GLN A 190 -15.63 -34.14 -5.01
CA GLN A 190 -15.94 -35.08 -6.08
C GLN A 190 -14.96 -34.91 -7.24
N GLU A 191 -14.60 -36.02 -7.89
CA GLU A 191 -13.57 -36.01 -8.96
C GLU A 191 -13.99 -35.18 -10.18
N ASN A 192 -15.28 -35.13 -10.50
CA ASN A 192 -15.84 -34.34 -11.59
C ASN A 192 -15.71 -32.82 -11.39
N TYR A 193 -15.48 -32.35 -10.16
CA TYR A 193 -15.33 -30.90 -9.91
C TYR A 193 -14.11 -30.31 -10.64
N ALA A 194 -12.98 -31.05 -10.65
CA ALA A 194 -11.78 -30.60 -11.34
C ALA A 194 -12.03 -30.38 -12.85
N GLN A 195 -12.78 -31.32 -13.46
CA GLN A 195 -13.14 -31.23 -14.87
C GLN A 195 -14.10 -30.05 -15.12
N ALA A 196 -15.16 -29.89 -14.32
CA ALA A 196 -16.11 -28.78 -14.44
C ALA A 196 -15.44 -27.41 -14.32
N PHE A 197 -14.46 -27.24 -13.39
CA PHE A 197 -13.67 -26.02 -13.29
C PHE A 197 -12.77 -25.79 -14.51
N ALA A 198 -12.20 -26.85 -15.11
CA ALA A 198 -11.35 -26.74 -16.28
C ALA A 198 -12.14 -26.37 -17.54
N GLU A 199 -13.33 -26.89 -17.69
CA GLU A 199 -14.25 -26.59 -18.80
C GLU A 199 -14.88 -25.19 -18.70
N GLY A 200 -14.92 -24.65 -17.49
CA GLY A 200 -15.54 -23.36 -17.17
C GLY A 200 -17.01 -23.53 -16.71
N MET A 201 -17.37 -22.78 -15.70
CA MET A 201 -18.72 -22.74 -15.16
C MET A 201 -19.39 -21.42 -15.45
N THR A 202 -20.69 -21.46 -15.74
CA THR A 202 -21.53 -20.26 -15.75
C THR A 202 -21.83 -19.88 -14.31
N ILE A 203 -21.56 -18.61 -13.99
CA ILE A 203 -21.82 -18.02 -12.67
C ILE A 203 -22.90 -16.97 -12.89
N ASP A 204 -24.00 -17.07 -12.14
CA ASP A 204 -25.11 -16.10 -12.14
C ASP A 204 -24.70 -14.77 -11.46
#